data_a535626044fb79e0cf081569243ff73b
#
_entry.id   a535626044fb79e0cf081569243ff73b
#
_cell.length_a   1.000
_cell.length_b   1.000
_cell.length_c   1.000
_cell.angle_alpha   90.00
_cell.angle_beta   90.00
_cell.angle_gamma   90.00
#
_symmetry.space_group_name_H-M   'P 1'
#
loop_
_entity.id
_entity.type
_entity.pdbx_description
1 polymer ?
#
loop_
_entity_poly.entity_id
_entity_poly.type
_entity_poly.pdbx_seq_one_letter_code
_entity_poly.pdbx_strand_id
1 'polypeptide(L)'
;MDPTVKKYLDDINHLSQQLESSIYLVGGTIRDHLLERPCTDYDFTSSQAPEIARQWAHKVQRTLVPLDETPGHETYRVVLNPNLYFDFTTLQGQTIEEDLAQRDFTINAMAISLPDFIEEKENIIDPFDGQDDLRNQIIRVTLERAFEEDPLRLLRAFRFASTLGFDIETQTLAQIKIHKTKIKQVAQERVAYELLLLLGASRSQLDLMEQSELLEVLFPSIAELKTATRPPSGATLWEGPRNIFEELQSLLLQPDRFLEPHAQWIKGYISKNNHYALLKWSALIRPLMANPTFDATEYLRKFRLSNTAIQFIYRTLKFSEIVLSETHSTGGGFKEDTTVYRFIHRSGNELVSSLLLAFAVRLGNQEDIKYFIPSINRILNFYIEKYLPAQKSPALLDGNVLIRKFKLTPSPRFRFILEKVEEARVLGIIETLEEAEKLASELITSPMELSE
;
A
#
# COMPACT_ATOMS: atom_id res chain seq x y z
N MET A 1 -29.97 -8.72 -1.18
CA MET A 1 -29.59 -7.33 -0.80
C MET A 1 -29.81 -7.10 0.70
N ASP A 2 -28.94 -6.35 1.40
CA ASP A 2 -29.12 -5.96 2.80
C ASP A 2 -30.39 -5.10 2.96
N PRO A 3 -31.29 -5.38 3.92
CA PRO A 3 -32.53 -4.62 4.10
C PRO A 3 -32.32 -3.12 4.37
N THR A 4 -31.22 -2.75 5.03
CA THR A 4 -30.88 -1.36 5.31
C THR A 4 -30.46 -0.64 4.05
N VAL A 5 -29.65 -1.29 3.22
CA VAL A 5 -29.23 -0.76 1.91
C VAL A 5 -30.45 -0.60 1.01
N LYS A 6 -31.32 -1.62 0.96
CA LYS A 6 -32.56 -1.55 0.17
C LYS A 6 -33.39 -0.32 0.53
N LYS A 7 -33.59 -0.06 1.82
CA LYS A 7 -34.31 1.14 2.28
C LYS A 7 -33.67 2.44 1.80
N TYR A 8 -32.33 2.52 1.81
CA TYR A 8 -31.63 3.70 1.29
C TYR A 8 -31.84 3.88 -0.22
N LEU A 9 -31.79 2.78 -0.97
CA LEU A 9 -32.05 2.80 -2.42
C LEU A 9 -33.51 3.20 -2.73
N ASP A 10 -34.49 2.70 -1.98
CA ASP A 10 -35.89 3.09 -2.09
C ASP A 10 -36.09 4.60 -1.83
N ASP A 11 -35.42 5.13 -0.79
CA ASP A 11 -35.47 6.57 -0.48
C ASP A 11 -34.90 7.42 -1.62
N ILE A 12 -33.75 7.02 -2.19
CA ILE A 12 -33.12 7.72 -3.32
C ILE A 12 -33.99 7.64 -4.57
N ASN A 13 -34.57 6.48 -4.85
CA ASN A 13 -35.50 6.31 -5.98
C ASN A 13 -36.72 7.22 -5.86
N HIS A 14 -37.30 7.33 -4.67
CA HIS A 14 -38.40 8.23 -4.42
C HIS A 14 -38.03 9.71 -4.66
N LEU A 15 -36.84 10.13 -4.21
CA LEU A 15 -36.33 11.49 -4.44
C LEU A 15 -36.10 11.75 -5.93
N SER A 16 -35.53 10.79 -6.67
CA SER A 16 -35.34 10.96 -8.13
C SER A 16 -36.67 11.11 -8.89
N GLN A 17 -37.70 10.35 -8.48
CA GLN A 17 -39.07 10.48 -9.05
C GLN A 17 -39.69 11.85 -8.75
N GLN A 18 -39.51 12.38 -7.52
CA GLN A 18 -39.99 13.72 -7.17
C GLN A 18 -39.29 14.83 -7.96
N LEU A 19 -38.06 14.62 -8.36
CA LEU A 19 -37.26 15.54 -9.18
C LEU A 19 -37.40 15.29 -10.69
N GLU A 20 -38.30 14.37 -11.09
CA GLU A 20 -38.52 13.96 -12.47
C GLU A 20 -37.24 13.61 -13.22
N SER A 21 -36.29 12.96 -12.52
CA SER A 21 -34.98 12.64 -13.06
C SER A 21 -34.68 11.15 -12.97
N SER A 22 -34.19 10.59 -14.07
CA SER A 22 -33.68 9.23 -14.06
C SER A 22 -32.38 9.13 -13.24
N ILE A 23 -32.24 8.05 -12.49
CA ILE A 23 -31.05 7.73 -11.74
C ILE A 23 -30.59 6.30 -12.02
N TYR A 24 -29.30 6.12 -12.19
CA TYR A 24 -28.70 4.84 -12.53
C TYR A 24 -27.61 4.49 -11.51
N LEU A 25 -27.49 3.20 -11.20
CA LEU A 25 -26.29 2.63 -10.62
C LEU A 25 -25.31 2.33 -11.75
N VAL A 26 -24.01 2.58 -11.52
CA VAL A 26 -23.00 2.55 -12.58
C VAL A 26 -21.67 2.01 -12.08
N GLY A 27 -20.78 1.72 -13.00
CA GLY A 27 -19.35 1.54 -12.71
C GLY A 27 -19.03 0.33 -11.85
N GLY A 28 -18.22 0.59 -10.80
CA GLY A 28 -17.78 -0.43 -9.84
C GLY A 28 -18.92 -1.18 -9.17
N THR A 29 -20.02 -0.49 -8.89
CA THR A 29 -21.23 -1.08 -8.30
C THR A 29 -21.77 -2.24 -9.13
N ILE A 30 -21.94 -2.03 -10.45
CA ILE A 30 -22.49 -3.05 -11.36
C ILE A 30 -21.51 -4.20 -11.56
N ARG A 31 -20.23 -3.88 -11.77
CA ARG A 31 -19.16 -4.90 -11.87
C ARG A 31 -19.14 -5.80 -10.64
N ASP A 32 -19.11 -5.23 -9.44
CA ASP A 32 -19.00 -5.99 -8.21
C ASP A 32 -20.26 -6.77 -7.89
N HIS A 33 -21.44 -6.24 -8.26
CA HIS A 33 -22.71 -6.96 -8.22
C HIS A 33 -22.70 -8.20 -9.13
N LEU A 34 -22.24 -8.07 -10.38
CA LEU A 34 -22.14 -9.20 -11.33
C LEU A 34 -21.07 -10.23 -10.92
N LEU A 35 -20.04 -9.82 -10.17
CA LEU A 35 -19.04 -10.72 -9.61
C LEU A 35 -19.45 -11.33 -8.27
N GLU A 36 -20.66 -11.08 -7.80
CA GLU A 36 -21.17 -11.51 -6.48
C GLU A 36 -20.25 -11.08 -5.31
N ARG A 37 -19.59 -9.92 -5.46
CA ARG A 37 -18.74 -9.33 -4.43
C ARG A 37 -19.55 -8.41 -3.52
N PRO A 38 -19.21 -8.31 -2.22
CA PRO A 38 -19.83 -7.34 -1.34
C PRO A 38 -19.63 -5.92 -1.89
N CYS A 39 -20.74 -5.22 -2.16
CA CYS A 39 -20.71 -3.84 -2.57
C CYS A 39 -20.67 -2.94 -1.34
N THR A 40 -19.62 -2.12 -1.22
CA THR A 40 -19.42 -1.15 -0.15
C THR A 40 -19.46 0.29 -0.65
N ASP A 41 -19.41 0.46 -1.97
CA ASP A 41 -19.37 1.74 -2.66
C ASP A 41 -20.43 1.73 -3.77
N TYR A 42 -21.47 2.56 -3.61
CA TYR A 42 -22.58 2.65 -4.55
C TYR A 42 -22.43 3.92 -5.37
N ASP A 43 -22.12 3.76 -6.66
CA ASP A 43 -21.94 4.83 -7.62
C ASP A 43 -23.28 5.12 -8.35
N PHE A 44 -23.80 6.33 -8.20
CA PHE A 44 -25.01 6.80 -8.89
C PHE A 44 -24.66 7.86 -9.91
N THR A 45 -25.36 7.85 -11.05
CA THR A 45 -25.36 8.96 -11.99
C THR A 45 -26.78 9.42 -12.31
N SER A 46 -26.98 10.74 -12.40
CA SER A 46 -28.25 11.39 -12.71
C SER A 46 -28.00 12.84 -13.11
N SER A 47 -28.85 13.41 -13.96
CA SER A 47 -28.81 14.85 -14.27
C SER A 47 -29.08 15.75 -13.05
N GLN A 48 -29.75 15.20 -12.01
CA GLN A 48 -30.06 15.87 -10.75
C GLN A 48 -29.25 15.30 -9.57
N ALA A 49 -28.15 14.63 -9.84
CA ALA A 49 -27.32 13.97 -8.80
C ALA A 49 -26.96 14.90 -7.62
N PRO A 50 -26.53 16.15 -7.82
CA PRO A 50 -26.21 17.05 -6.72
C PRO A 50 -27.40 17.34 -5.80
N GLU A 51 -28.59 17.48 -6.35
CA GLU A 51 -29.78 17.77 -5.58
C GLU A 51 -30.29 16.53 -4.84
N ILE A 52 -30.31 15.39 -5.52
CA ILE A 52 -30.63 14.09 -4.89
C ILE A 52 -29.69 13.84 -3.71
N ALA A 53 -28.39 14.03 -3.89
CA ALA A 53 -27.38 13.85 -2.84
C ALA A 53 -27.65 14.75 -1.63
N ARG A 54 -27.93 16.05 -1.83
CA ARG A 54 -28.21 17.00 -0.75
C ARG A 54 -29.46 16.62 0.04
N GLN A 55 -30.57 16.35 -0.66
CA GLN A 55 -31.85 16.01 0.00
C GLN A 55 -31.73 14.68 0.74
N TRP A 56 -31.06 13.69 0.15
CA TRP A 56 -30.87 12.39 0.79
C TRP A 56 -29.93 12.46 1.99
N ALA A 57 -28.81 13.17 1.89
CA ALA A 57 -27.89 13.38 3.01
C ALA A 57 -28.61 14.04 4.20
N HIS A 58 -29.46 15.05 3.95
CA HIS A 58 -30.28 15.68 4.97
C HIS A 58 -31.28 14.69 5.59
N LYS A 59 -31.96 13.86 4.77
CA LYS A 59 -32.92 12.85 5.24
C LYS A 59 -32.28 11.81 6.15
N VAL A 60 -31.08 11.33 5.81
CA VAL A 60 -30.35 10.31 6.60
C VAL A 60 -29.46 10.92 7.69
N GLN A 61 -29.45 12.25 7.83
CA GLN A 61 -28.64 12.99 8.80
C GLN A 61 -27.14 12.65 8.73
N ARG A 62 -26.60 12.69 7.50
CA ARG A 62 -25.19 12.46 7.20
C ARG A 62 -24.57 13.67 6.53
N THR A 63 -23.24 13.79 6.67
CA THR A 63 -22.48 14.85 6.00
C THR A 63 -22.40 14.56 4.50
N LEU A 64 -22.68 15.57 3.70
CA LEU A 64 -22.39 15.58 2.27
C LEU A 64 -20.96 16.05 2.06
N VAL A 65 -20.14 15.24 1.42
CA VAL A 65 -18.72 15.54 1.14
C VAL A 65 -18.58 15.81 -0.36
N PRO A 66 -18.19 17.03 -0.77
CA PRO A 66 -17.88 17.28 -2.17
C PRO A 66 -16.57 16.58 -2.54
N LEU A 67 -16.59 15.77 -3.60
CA LEU A 67 -15.40 15.16 -4.20
C LEU A 67 -14.93 15.93 -5.43
N ASP A 68 -15.89 16.43 -6.23
CA ASP A 68 -15.66 17.33 -7.37
C ASP A 68 -16.80 18.35 -7.40
N GLU A 69 -16.47 19.63 -7.57
CA GLU A 69 -17.42 20.73 -7.70
C GLU A 69 -17.30 21.43 -9.06
N THR A 70 -16.60 20.81 -10.01
CA THR A 70 -16.48 21.33 -11.38
C THR A 70 -17.87 21.33 -12.04
N PRO A 71 -18.35 22.48 -12.56
CA PRO A 71 -19.67 22.54 -13.18
C PRO A 71 -19.85 21.49 -14.28
N GLY A 72 -20.92 20.69 -14.17
CA GLY A 72 -21.24 19.60 -15.07
C GLY A 72 -20.52 18.26 -14.76
N HIS A 73 -19.60 18.24 -13.76
CA HIS A 73 -18.89 17.05 -13.31
C HIS A 73 -19.01 16.83 -11.80
N GLU A 74 -19.96 17.51 -11.17
CA GLU A 74 -20.11 17.49 -9.73
C GLU A 74 -20.27 16.07 -9.22
N THR A 75 -19.50 15.73 -8.18
CA THR A 75 -19.57 14.45 -7.47
C THR A 75 -19.62 14.68 -5.98
N TYR A 76 -20.60 14.08 -5.33
CA TYR A 76 -20.82 14.18 -3.89
C TYR A 76 -20.86 12.81 -3.25
N ARG A 77 -20.18 12.67 -2.13
CA ARG A 77 -20.17 11.45 -1.30
C ARG A 77 -21.00 11.62 -0.04
N VAL A 78 -21.80 10.63 0.27
CA VAL A 78 -22.46 10.48 1.56
C VAL A 78 -21.89 9.26 2.27
N VAL A 79 -21.21 9.47 3.40
CA VAL A 79 -20.59 8.41 4.21
C VAL A 79 -21.61 7.92 5.23
N LEU A 80 -22.06 6.68 5.10
CA LEU A 80 -23.02 6.07 6.04
C LEU A 80 -22.31 5.44 7.23
N ASN A 81 -21.22 4.72 6.95
CA ASN A 81 -20.29 4.17 7.94
C ASN A 81 -18.90 3.96 7.30
N PRO A 82 -17.85 3.54 8.03
CA PRO A 82 -16.50 3.38 7.50
C PRO A 82 -16.37 2.44 6.28
N ASN A 83 -17.37 1.60 6.03
CA ASN A 83 -17.38 0.58 4.98
C ASN A 83 -18.56 0.74 4.02
N LEU A 84 -19.28 1.86 4.02
CA LEU A 84 -20.43 2.07 3.14
C LEU A 84 -20.53 3.53 2.73
N TYR A 85 -20.35 3.80 1.43
CA TYR A 85 -20.40 5.13 0.82
C TYR A 85 -21.36 5.13 -0.36
N PHE A 86 -22.01 6.28 -0.57
CA PHE A 86 -22.89 6.52 -1.72
C PHE A 86 -22.37 7.76 -2.45
N ASP A 87 -21.94 7.57 -3.70
CA ASP A 87 -21.41 8.61 -4.56
C ASP A 87 -22.42 9.01 -5.62
N PHE A 88 -22.68 10.29 -5.73
CA PHE A 88 -23.64 10.87 -6.65
C PHE A 88 -22.90 11.76 -7.64
N THR A 89 -22.84 11.35 -8.90
CA THR A 89 -22.12 12.07 -9.96
C THR A 89 -23.13 12.60 -10.99
N THR A 90 -22.94 13.83 -11.42
CA THR A 90 -23.72 14.43 -12.50
C THR A 90 -23.53 13.63 -13.79
N LEU A 91 -24.65 13.26 -14.44
CA LEU A 91 -24.66 12.53 -15.70
C LEU A 91 -23.84 13.28 -16.76
N GLN A 92 -22.93 12.60 -17.39
CA GLN A 92 -22.05 13.16 -18.41
C GLN A 92 -22.66 13.00 -19.80
N GLY A 93 -23.13 14.09 -20.38
CA GLY A 93 -23.85 14.10 -21.65
C GLY A 93 -25.36 14.14 -21.46
N GLN A 94 -26.12 13.74 -22.48
CA GLN A 94 -27.57 13.78 -22.48
C GLN A 94 -28.21 12.41 -22.16
N THR A 95 -27.49 11.35 -22.41
CA THR A 95 -27.96 9.98 -22.21
C THR A 95 -26.96 9.17 -21.35
N ILE A 96 -27.45 8.06 -20.80
CA ILE A 96 -26.62 7.16 -20.00
C ILE A 96 -25.51 6.52 -20.86
N GLU A 97 -25.76 6.25 -22.11
CA GLU A 97 -24.76 5.69 -23.04
C GLU A 97 -23.60 6.67 -23.28
N GLU A 98 -23.90 7.98 -23.34
CA GLU A 98 -22.87 9.03 -23.44
C GLU A 98 -22.02 9.11 -22.16
N ASP A 99 -22.62 8.94 -20.97
CA ASP A 99 -21.89 8.85 -19.70
C ASP A 99 -20.98 7.63 -19.68
N LEU A 100 -21.52 6.46 -20.07
CA LEU A 100 -20.76 5.21 -20.11
C LEU A 100 -19.57 5.28 -21.07
N ALA A 101 -19.70 6.00 -22.19
CA ALA A 101 -18.63 6.21 -23.17
C ALA A 101 -17.44 7.03 -22.62
N GLN A 102 -17.62 7.78 -21.53
CA GLN A 102 -16.55 8.56 -20.90
C GLN A 102 -15.81 7.81 -19.81
N ARG A 103 -16.25 6.57 -19.49
CA ARG A 103 -15.62 5.75 -18.46
C ARG A 103 -14.34 5.10 -18.96
N ASP A 104 -13.56 4.57 -18.02
CA ASP A 104 -12.21 4.04 -18.28
C ASP A 104 -12.22 2.69 -19.03
N PHE A 105 -12.93 1.68 -18.49
CA PHE A 105 -12.92 0.31 -19.01
C PHE A 105 -14.33 -0.22 -19.18
N THR A 106 -14.50 -1.14 -20.13
CA THR A 106 -15.79 -1.76 -20.45
C THR A 106 -16.48 -2.35 -19.22
N ILE A 107 -15.72 -3.03 -18.36
CA ILE A 107 -16.23 -3.62 -17.11
C ILE A 107 -16.74 -2.59 -16.08
N ASN A 108 -16.43 -1.32 -16.26
CA ASN A 108 -16.91 -0.20 -15.45
C ASN A 108 -17.86 0.70 -16.23
N ALA A 109 -18.14 0.38 -17.51
CA ALA A 109 -19.00 1.16 -18.41
C ALA A 109 -20.38 0.49 -18.61
N MET A 110 -20.93 0.01 -17.51
CA MET A 110 -22.25 -0.59 -17.41
C MET A 110 -23.13 0.19 -16.46
N ALA A 111 -24.43 0.19 -16.70
CA ALA A 111 -25.43 0.85 -15.87
C ALA A 111 -26.67 -0.02 -15.69
N ILE A 112 -27.41 0.22 -14.61
CA ILE A 112 -28.77 -0.29 -14.41
C ILE A 112 -29.62 0.83 -13.83
N SER A 113 -30.89 0.97 -14.26
CA SER A 113 -31.79 1.92 -13.63
C SER A 113 -32.01 1.56 -12.17
N LEU A 114 -32.08 2.55 -11.28
CA LEU A 114 -32.25 2.26 -9.84
C LEU A 114 -33.58 1.47 -9.57
N PRO A 115 -34.72 1.75 -10.24
CA PRO A 115 -35.91 0.90 -10.09
C PRO A 115 -35.66 -0.56 -10.46
N ASP A 116 -35.01 -0.83 -11.61
CA ASP A 116 -34.73 -2.21 -12.03
C ASP A 116 -33.78 -2.94 -11.07
N PHE A 117 -32.79 -2.24 -10.53
CA PHE A 117 -31.88 -2.80 -9.53
C PHE A 117 -32.59 -3.18 -8.21
N ILE A 118 -33.53 -2.32 -7.74
CA ILE A 118 -34.32 -2.58 -6.53
C ILE A 118 -35.26 -3.79 -6.73
N GLU A 119 -35.83 -3.91 -7.96
CA GLU A 119 -36.71 -5.00 -8.34
C GLU A 119 -35.95 -6.27 -8.77
N GLU A 120 -34.62 -6.28 -8.67
CA GLU A 120 -33.73 -7.40 -9.03
C GLU A 120 -33.90 -7.85 -10.50
N LYS A 121 -34.18 -6.91 -11.40
CA LYS A 121 -34.23 -7.13 -12.85
C LYS A 121 -32.83 -7.05 -13.44
N GLU A 122 -32.55 -7.86 -14.45
CA GLU A 122 -31.25 -7.90 -15.12
C GLU A 122 -31.18 -6.97 -16.36
N ASN A 123 -31.84 -5.81 -16.30
CA ASN A 123 -31.89 -4.84 -17.41
C ASN A 123 -30.62 -3.97 -17.40
N ILE A 124 -29.45 -4.58 -17.67
CA ILE A 124 -28.16 -3.88 -17.68
C ILE A 124 -27.98 -3.19 -19.03
N ILE A 125 -27.70 -1.89 -18.99
CA ILE A 125 -27.30 -1.08 -20.14
C ILE A 125 -25.78 -1.26 -20.30
N ASP A 126 -25.36 -1.88 -21.40
CA ASP A 126 -23.98 -2.31 -21.64
C ASP A 126 -23.57 -2.07 -23.11
N PRO A 127 -23.30 -0.80 -23.46
CA PRO A 127 -23.00 -0.44 -24.86
C PRO A 127 -21.60 -0.87 -25.33
N PHE A 128 -20.74 -1.38 -24.43
CA PHE A 128 -19.35 -1.73 -24.69
C PHE A 128 -19.00 -3.20 -24.41
N ASP A 129 -20.03 -4.07 -24.29
CA ASP A 129 -19.86 -5.50 -24.03
C ASP A 129 -19.08 -5.80 -22.72
N GLY A 130 -19.25 -4.94 -21.69
CA GLY A 130 -18.57 -5.06 -20.40
C GLY A 130 -18.89 -6.35 -19.66
N GLN A 131 -20.12 -6.88 -19.81
CA GLN A 131 -20.51 -8.18 -19.24
C GLN A 131 -19.71 -9.34 -19.88
N ASP A 132 -19.44 -9.27 -21.17
CA ASP A 132 -18.63 -10.27 -21.88
C ASP A 132 -17.18 -10.20 -21.43
N ASP A 133 -16.61 -8.99 -21.33
CA ASP A 133 -15.26 -8.80 -20.83
C ASP A 133 -15.14 -9.23 -19.36
N LEU A 134 -16.17 -9.02 -18.56
CA LEU A 134 -16.21 -9.48 -17.17
C LEU A 134 -16.19 -11.00 -17.07
N ARG A 135 -17.01 -11.70 -17.89
CA ARG A 135 -17.01 -13.17 -17.96
C ARG A 135 -15.68 -13.75 -18.44
N ASN A 136 -15.03 -13.07 -19.41
CA ASN A 136 -13.76 -13.47 -19.96
C ASN A 136 -12.56 -12.99 -19.14
N GLN A 137 -12.79 -12.23 -18.04
CA GLN A 137 -11.74 -11.69 -17.18
C GLN A 137 -10.76 -10.77 -17.92
N ILE A 138 -11.28 -9.87 -18.75
CA ILE A 138 -10.50 -8.95 -19.59
C ILE A 138 -10.68 -7.51 -19.11
N ILE A 139 -9.57 -6.75 -19.09
CA ILE A 139 -9.54 -5.30 -18.96
C ILE A 139 -9.40 -4.71 -20.35
N ARG A 140 -10.45 -4.10 -20.86
CA ARG A 140 -10.52 -3.43 -22.17
C ARG A 140 -10.89 -1.97 -21.95
N VAL A 141 -10.16 -1.06 -22.59
CA VAL A 141 -10.50 0.37 -22.61
C VAL A 141 -11.80 0.59 -23.39
N THR A 142 -12.68 1.50 -22.92
CA THR A 142 -13.95 1.80 -23.59
C THR A 142 -13.73 2.40 -25.00
N LEU A 143 -12.91 3.45 -25.08
CA LEU A 143 -12.58 4.17 -26.31
C LEU A 143 -11.09 4.53 -26.31
N GLU A 144 -10.47 4.58 -27.50
CA GLU A 144 -9.04 4.93 -27.63
C GLU A 144 -8.69 6.30 -27.03
N ARG A 145 -9.61 7.28 -27.11
CA ARG A 145 -9.43 8.61 -26.53
C ARG A 145 -9.40 8.63 -24.98
N ALA A 146 -9.84 7.56 -24.34
CA ALA A 146 -9.92 7.48 -22.87
C ALA A 146 -8.59 7.76 -22.18
N PHE A 147 -7.46 7.34 -22.78
CA PHE A 147 -6.11 7.63 -22.26
C PHE A 147 -5.63 9.06 -22.54
N GLU A 148 -6.28 9.77 -23.44
CA GLU A 148 -6.03 11.19 -23.71
C GLU A 148 -6.81 12.08 -22.75
N GLU A 149 -8.03 11.71 -22.45
CA GLU A 149 -8.94 12.44 -21.56
C GLU A 149 -8.47 12.37 -20.09
N ASP A 150 -8.10 11.18 -19.61
CA ASP A 150 -7.47 11.01 -18.29
C ASP A 150 -6.31 10.01 -18.38
N PRO A 151 -5.05 10.49 -18.48
CA PRO A 151 -3.90 9.62 -18.57
C PRO A 151 -3.65 8.74 -17.34
N LEU A 152 -4.29 9.00 -16.20
CA LEU A 152 -4.22 8.09 -15.04
C LEU A 152 -4.80 6.71 -15.36
N ARG A 153 -5.71 6.62 -16.32
CA ARG A 153 -6.29 5.36 -16.81
C ARG A 153 -5.23 4.38 -17.32
N LEU A 154 -4.06 4.87 -17.79
CA LEU A 154 -2.91 4.05 -18.15
C LEU A 154 -2.47 3.16 -16.98
N LEU A 155 -2.39 3.72 -15.78
CA LEU A 155 -1.98 3.00 -14.57
C LEU A 155 -3.14 2.20 -13.96
N ARG A 156 -4.35 2.73 -14.06
CA ARG A 156 -5.58 2.06 -13.59
C ARG A 156 -5.83 0.73 -14.29
N ALA A 157 -5.44 0.57 -15.58
CA ALA A 157 -5.52 -0.70 -16.29
C ALA A 157 -4.77 -1.82 -15.55
N PHE A 158 -3.51 -1.56 -15.17
CA PHE A 158 -2.70 -2.51 -14.40
C PHE A 158 -3.25 -2.74 -13.00
N ARG A 159 -3.77 -1.68 -12.36
CA ARG A 159 -4.40 -1.82 -11.04
C ARG A 159 -5.62 -2.74 -11.10
N PHE A 160 -6.53 -2.54 -12.05
CA PHE A 160 -7.70 -3.40 -12.19
C PHE A 160 -7.29 -4.83 -12.55
N ALA A 161 -6.35 -5.02 -13.49
CA ALA A 161 -5.82 -6.33 -13.83
C ALA A 161 -5.25 -7.04 -12.58
N SER A 162 -4.52 -6.31 -11.73
CA SER A 162 -3.93 -6.84 -10.50
C SER A 162 -4.98 -7.17 -9.43
N THR A 163 -5.94 -6.25 -9.17
CA THR A 163 -6.93 -6.39 -8.08
C THR A 163 -8.06 -7.36 -8.41
N LEU A 164 -8.44 -7.46 -9.68
CA LEU A 164 -9.49 -8.38 -10.13
C LEU A 164 -8.93 -9.76 -10.51
N GLY A 165 -7.62 -9.84 -10.84
CA GLY A 165 -6.99 -11.05 -11.36
C GLY A 165 -7.22 -11.24 -12.86
N PHE A 166 -7.55 -10.17 -13.60
CA PHE A 166 -7.90 -10.17 -15.02
C PHE A 166 -6.68 -9.92 -15.90
N ASP A 167 -6.80 -10.25 -17.17
CA ASP A 167 -5.79 -9.95 -18.18
C ASP A 167 -6.11 -8.63 -18.90
N ILE A 168 -5.08 -7.89 -19.32
CA ILE A 168 -5.25 -6.70 -20.14
C ILE A 168 -5.34 -7.13 -21.61
N GLU A 169 -6.36 -6.65 -22.33
CA GLU A 169 -6.49 -6.90 -23.76
C GLU A 169 -5.26 -6.40 -24.53
N THR A 170 -4.84 -7.16 -25.54
CA THR A 170 -3.65 -6.85 -26.33
C THR A 170 -3.71 -5.46 -26.99
N GLN A 171 -4.88 -5.07 -27.54
CA GLN A 171 -5.04 -3.75 -28.15
C GLN A 171 -4.98 -2.64 -27.08
N THR A 172 -5.63 -2.84 -25.93
CA THR A 172 -5.54 -1.93 -24.80
C THR A 172 -4.10 -1.75 -24.32
N LEU A 173 -3.32 -2.84 -24.21
CA LEU A 173 -1.89 -2.77 -23.86
C LEU A 173 -1.07 -2.00 -24.91
N ALA A 174 -1.37 -2.19 -26.20
CA ALA A 174 -0.74 -1.43 -27.28
C ALA A 174 -1.05 0.08 -27.19
N GLN A 175 -2.31 0.44 -26.89
CA GLN A 175 -2.70 1.84 -26.65
C GLN A 175 -2.00 2.45 -25.43
N ILE A 176 -1.84 1.68 -24.34
CA ILE A 176 -1.06 2.11 -23.17
C ILE A 176 0.38 2.44 -23.61
N LYS A 177 1.01 1.59 -24.41
CA LYS A 177 2.37 1.82 -24.92
C LYS A 177 2.48 3.11 -25.74
N ILE A 178 1.48 3.39 -26.60
CA ILE A 178 1.44 4.61 -27.42
C ILE A 178 1.33 5.86 -26.51
N HIS A 179 0.46 5.82 -25.50
CA HIS A 179 0.13 6.97 -24.68
C HIS A 179 0.94 7.08 -23.37
N LYS A 180 1.87 6.15 -23.08
CA LYS A 180 2.62 6.05 -21.80
C LYS A 180 3.18 7.36 -21.26
N THR A 181 3.70 8.23 -22.13
CA THR A 181 4.33 9.49 -21.72
C THR A 181 3.34 10.52 -21.17
N LYS A 182 2.04 10.38 -21.47
CA LYS A 182 0.99 11.27 -20.97
C LYS A 182 0.80 11.15 -19.46
N ILE A 183 1.21 10.04 -18.83
CA ILE A 183 1.16 9.88 -17.36
C ILE A 183 1.93 10.98 -16.62
N LYS A 184 2.93 11.60 -17.25
CA LYS A 184 3.70 12.73 -16.68
C LYS A 184 2.87 14.00 -16.48
N GLN A 185 1.71 14.10 -17.13
CA GLN A 185 0.79 15.25 -17.00
C GLN A 185 -0.14 15.09 -15.79
N VAL A 186 -0.21 13.89 -15.21
CA VAL A 186 -1.05 13.61 -14.04
C VAL A 186 -0.38 14.11 -12.76
N ALA A 187 -1.18 14.67 -11.86
CA ALA A 187 -0.71 15.04 -10.52
C ALA A 187 -0.09 13.85 -9.80
N GLN A 188 1.09 14.05 -9.23
CA GLN A 188 1.88 12.95 -8.65
C GLN A 188 1.19 12.26 -7.49
N GLU A 189 0.32 12.94 -6.77
CA GLU A 189 -0.52 12.39 -5.71
C GLU A 189 -1.46 11.31 -6.25
N ARG A 190 -2.09 11.57 -7.42
CA ARG A 190 -2.99 10.61 -8.08
C ARG A 190 -2.21 9.40 -8.59
N VAL A 191 -1.02 9.62 -9.17
CA VAL A 191 -0.12 8.55 -9.62
C VAL A 191 0.32 7.68 -8.44
N ALA A 192 0.75 8.30 -7.33
CA ALA A 192 1.18 7.57 -6.13
C ALA A 192 0.04 6.75 -5.51
N TYR A 193 -1.17 7.30 -5.48
CA TYR A 193 -2.34 6.59 -4.97
C TYR A 193 -2.64 5.33 -5.78
N GLU A 194 -2.68 5.43 -7.12
CA GLU A 194 -2.89 4.27 -8.00
C GLU A 194 -1.75 3.26 -7.91
N LEU A 195 -0.49 3.72 -7.79
CA LEU A 195 0.67 2.85 -7.57
C LEU A 195 0.57 2.07 -6.26
N LEU A 196 0.15 2.72 -5.17
CA LEU A 196 -0.04 2.04 -3.89
C LEU A 196 -1.12 0.96 -3.98
N LEU A 197 -2.23 1.23 -4.66
CA LEU A 197 -3.28 0.24 -4.88
C LEU A 197 -2.78 -0.93 -5.76
N LEU A 198 -2.06 -0.63 -6.84
CA LEU A 198 -1.47 -1.63 -7.73
C LEU A 198 -0.46 -2.52 -7.00
N LEU A 199 0.50 -1.91 -6.30
CA LEU A 199 1.52 -2.63 -5.54
C LEU A 199 0.92 -3.38 -4.34
N GLY A 200 -0.21 -2.90 -3.80
CA GLY A 200 -0.96 -3.55 -2.73
C GLY A 200 -1.69 -4.82 -3.16
N ALA A 201 -1.86 -5.05 -4.45
CA ALA A 201 -2.55 -6.23 -4.96
C ALA A 201 -1.65 -7.47 -4.99
N SER A 202 -2.31 -8.65 -4.97
CA SER A 202 -1.62 -9.95 -4.91
C SER A 202 -0.99 -10.40 -6.24
N ARG A 203 -1.51 -9.95 -7.38
CA ARG A 203 -0.97 -10.30 -8.71
C ARG A 203 0.01 -9.22 -9.16
N SER A 204 1.23 -9.62 -9.53
CA SER A 204 2.20 -8.71 -10.17
C SER A 204 1.78 -8.39 -11.60
N GLN A 205 2.00 -7.15 -12.02
CA GLN A 205 1.82 -6.69 -13.40
C GLN A 205 3.13 -6.12 -13.97
N LEU A 206 4.25 -6.42 -13.32
CA LEU A 206 5.54 -5.84 -13.66
C LEU A 206 5.93 -6.12 -15.13
N ASP A 207 5.71 -7.35 -15.59
CA ASP A 207 6.02 -7.76 -16.97
C ASP A 207 5.23 -6.96 -18.01
N LEU A 208 3.93 -6.76 -17.81
CA LEU A 208 3.09 -5.99 -18.71
C LEU A 208 3.42 -4.49 -18.65
N MET A 209 3.78 -3.98 -17.48
CA MET A 209 4.25 -2.60 -17.33
C MET A 209 5.58 -2.38 -18.07
N GLU A 210 6.47 -3.37 -18.08
CA GLU A 210 7.71 -3.36 -18.86
C GLU A 210 7.44 -3.45 -20.36
N GLN A 211 6.54 -4.35 -20.82
CA GLN A 211 6.17 -4.49 -22.22
C GLN A 211 5.58 -3.20 -22.80
N SER A 212 4.77 -2.51 -22.01
CA SER A 212 4.19 -1.21 -22.36
C SER A 212 5.15 -0.04 -22.20
N GLU A 213 6.33 -0.26 -21.60
CA GLU A 213 7.32 0.76 -21.25
C GLU A 213 6.77 1.84 -20.29
N LEU A 214 5.63 1.58 -19.62
CA LEU A 214 5.06 2.50 -18.64
C LEU A 214 5.90 2.54 -17.36
N LEU A 215 6.52 1.40 -16.99
CA LEU A 215 7.39 1.30 -15.83
C LEU A 215 8.57 2.28 -15.90
N GLU A 216 9.20 2.38 -17.07
CA GLU A 216 10.35 3.26 -17.33
C GLU A 216 9.96 4.74 -17.34
N VAL A 217 8.72 5.03 -17.74
CA VAL A 217 8.19 6.41 -17.69
C VAL A 217 7.93 6.85 -16.26
N LEU A 218 7.41 5.94 -15.42
CA LEU A 218 7.16 6.17 -14.00
C LEU A 218 8.45 6.22 -13.17
N PHE A 219 9.42 5.35 -13.52
CA PHE A 219 10.71 5.19 -12.85
C PHE A 219 11.85 5.27 -13.87
N PRO A 220 12.26 6.48 -14.31
CA PRO A 220 13.25 6.66 -15.38
C PRO A 220 14.59 5.95 -15.13
N SER A 221 15.00 5.81 -13.88
CA SER A 221 16.20 5.07 -13.49
C SER A 221 16.14 3.57 -13.82
N ILE A 222 14.95 2.99 -13.96
CA ILE A 222 14.82 1.60 -14.44
C ILE A 222 15.23 1.50 -15.92
N ALA A 223 14.93 2.52 -16.74
CA ALA A 223 15.37 2.55 -18.15
C ALA A 223 16.92 2.50 -18.24
N GLU A 224 17.62 3.25 -17.37
CA GLU A 224 19.09 3.22 -17.31
C GLU A 224 19.61 1.82 -16.92
N LEU A 225 19.00 1.18 -15.93
CA LEU A 225 19.37 -0.18 -15.49
C LEU A 225 19.10 -1.24 -16.56
N LYS A 226 18.07 -1.07 -17.42
CA LYS A 226 17.75 -1.98 -18.52
C LYS A 226 18.73 -1.87 -19.68
N THR A 227 19.35 -0.71 -19.87
CA THR A 227 20.34 -0.49 -20.94
C THR A 227 21.78 -0.85 -20.51
N ALA A 228 22.07 -0.75 -19.23
CA ALA A 228 23.39 -1.10 -18.69
C ALA A 228 23.53 -2.61 -18.47
N THR A 229 24.68 -3.18 -18.86
CA THR A 229 24.96 -4.63 -18.76
C THR A 229 26.13 -4.93 -17.84
N ARG A 230 26.16 -6.13 -17.27
CA ARG A 230 27.26 -6.66 -16.46
C ARG A 230 28.20 -7.49 -17.33
N PRO A 231 29.49 -7.12 -17.48
CA PRO A 231 30.48 -8.02 -18.06
C PRO A 231 30.79 -9.17 -17.07
N PRO A 232 31.09 -10.40 -17.53
CA PRO A 232 31.02 -10.87 -18.92
C PRO A 232 29.66 -11.46 -19.33
N SER A 233 28.69 -11.55 -18.42
CA SER A 233 27.42 -12.26 -18.65
C SER A 233 26.52 -11.63 -19.71
N GLY A 234 26.68 -10.32 -19.97
CA GLY A 234 25.76 -9.56 -20.82
C GLY A 234 24.36 -9.30 -20.21
N ALA A 235 24.08 -9.83 -19.02
CA ALA A 235 22.83 -9.60 -18.30
C ALA A 235 22.65 -8.11 -17.96
N THR A 236 21.41 -7.60 -18.06
CA THR A 236 21.13 -6.21 -17.69
C THR A 236 21.24 -5.98 -16.19
N LEU A 237 21.52 -4.75 -15.79
CA LEU A 237 21.53 -4.41 -14.36
C LEU A 237 20.14 -4.48 -13.73
N TRP A 238 19.08 -4.51 -14.54
CA TRP A 238 17.69 -4.62 -14.09
C TRP A 238 17.26 -6.05 -13.75
N GLU A 239 17.84 -7.09 -14.34
CA GLU A 239 17.43 -8.48 -14.09
C GLU A 239 17.47 -8.87 -12.61
N GLY A 240 18.53 -8.52 -11.88
CA GLY A 240 18.63 -8.78 -10.45
C GLY A 240 17.52 -8.09 -9.64
N PRO A 241 17.33 -6.78 -9.74
CA PRO A 241 16.25 -6.05 -9.10
C PRO A 241 14.85 -6.59 -9.43
N ARG A 242 14.60 -6.97 -10.68
CA ARG A 242 13.35 -7.61 -11.11
C ARG A 242 13.11 -8.92 -10.37
N ASN A 243 14.12 -9.78 -10.30
CA ASN A 243 14.05 -11.05 -9.56
C ASN A 243 13.78 -10.82 -8.06
N ILE A 244 14.43 -9.82 -7.46
CA ILE A 244 14.19 -9.44 -6.05
C ILE A 244 12.73 -9.02 -5.83
N PHE A 245 12.16 -8.25 -6.75
CA PHE A 245 10.76 -7.84 -6.67
C PHE A 245 9.81 -9.04 -6.73
N GLU A 246 10.02 -9.97 -7.66
CA GLU A 246 9.18 -11.16 -7.81
C GLU A 246 9.33 -12.12 -6.62
N GLU A 247 10.55 -12.30 -6.10
CA GLU A 247 10.76 -13.11 -4.90
C GLU A 247 10.11 -12.46 -3.66
N LEU A 248 10.16 -11.13 -3.55
CA LEU A 248 9.43 -10.42 -2.50
C LEU A 248 7.92 -10.65 -2.62
N GLN A 249 7.37 -10.53 -3.81
CA GLN A 249 5.95 -10.82 -4.09
C GLN A 249 5.59 -12.25 -3.64
N SER A 250 6.39 -13.24 -4.02
CA SER A 250 6.21 -14.64 -3.64
C SER A 250 6.25 -14.84 -2.11
N LEU A 251 7.26 -14.23 -1.45
CA LEU A 251 7.43 -14.29 0.00
C LEU A 251 6.26 -13.67 0.75
N LEU A 252 5.73 -12.55 0.26
CA LEU A 252 4.60 -11.86 0.88
C LEU A 252 3.28 -12.64 0.74
N LEU A 253 3.11 -13.38 -0.36
CA LEU A 253 1.94 -14.24 -0.57
C LEU A 253 2.01 -15.53 0.25
N GLN A 254 3.20 -16.10 0.37
CA GLN A 254 3.43 -17.40 1.02
C GLN A 254 4.60 -17.36 2.02
N PRO A 255 4.49 -16.58 3.11
CA PRO A 255 5.58 -16.50 4.10
C PRO A 255 5.83 -17.84 4.81
N ASP A 256 4.84 -18.74 4.83
CA ASP A 256 4.96 -20.10 5.41
C ASP A 256 6.11 -20.91 4.78
N ARG A 257 6.43 -20.62 3.50
CA ARG A 257 7.47 -21.37 2.76
C ARG A 257 8.86 -21.27 3.41
N PHE A 258 9.17 -20.16 4.08
CA PHE A 258 10.52 -19.91 4.60
C PHE A 258 10.56 -19.43 6.05
N LEU A 259 9.46 -18.91 6.58
CA LEU A 259 9.42 -18.16 7.84
C LEU A 259 8.49 -18.82 8.88
N GLU A 260 8.32 -20.12 8.82
CA GLU A 260 7.74 -20.87 9.93
C GLU A 260 8.71 -20.81 11.16
N PRO A 261 8.17 -20.62 12.38
CA PRO A 261 6.76 -20.55 12.80
C PRO A 261 6.14 -19.15 12.80
N HIS A 262 6.82 -18.13 12.24
CA HIS A 262 6.41 -16.72 12.36
C HIS A 262 5.42 -16.27 11.26
N ALA A 263 5.11 -17.11 10.28
CA ALA A 263 4.34 -16.76 9.10
C ALA A 263 2.98 -16.10 9.40
N GLN A 264 2.23 -16.61 10.36
CA GLN A 264 0.92 -16.04 10.73
C GLN A 264 1.06 -14.63 11.32
N TRP A 265 2.08 -14.41 12.13
CA TRP A 265 2.37 -13.09 12.69
C TRP A 265 2.79 -12.11 11.59
N ILE A 266 3.63 -12.55 10.65
CA ILE A 266 4.07 -11.76 9.49
C ILE A 266 2.88 -11.39 8.61
N LYS A 267 1.96 -12.31 8.31
CA LYS A 267 0.72 -12.02 7.59
C LYS A 267 -0.07 -10.89 8.26
N GLY A 268 -0.18 -10.91 9.59
CA GLY A 268 -0.81 -9.84 10.35
C GLY A 268 -0.06 -8.51 10.32
N TYR A 269 1.26 -8.51 10.15
CA TYR A 269 2.07 -7.29 9.99
C TYR A 269 1.89 -6.67 8.61
N ILE A 270 2.02 -7.45 7.54
CA ILE A 270 1.99 -6.95 6.16
C ILE A 270 0.60 -6.46 5.74
N SER A 271 -0.47 -6.96 6.37
CA SER A 271 -1.85 -6.52 6.09
C SER A 271 -2.20 -5.13 6.65
N LYS A 272 -1.32 -4.52 7.45
CA LYS A 272 -1.56 -3.23 8.10
C LYS A 272 -0.96 -2.08 7.29
N ASN A 273 -1.61 -0.91 7.32
CA ASN A 273 -1.06 0.39 6.93
C ASN A 273 -0.37 0.41 5.54
N ASN A 274 -0.88 -0.33 4.56
CA ASN A 274 -0.28 -0.45 3.23
C ASN A 274 1.16 -1.02 3.23
N HIS A 275 1.59 -1.73 4.28
CA HIS A 275 2.95 -2.28 4.37
C HIS A 275 3.29 -3.15 3.17
N TYR A 276 2.33 -3.91 2.65
CA TYR A 276 2.49 -4.73 1.45
C TYR A 276 2.93 -3.89 0.24
N ALA A 277 2.22 -2.79 -0.04
CA ALA A 277 2.53 -1.91 -1.16
C ALA A 277 3.85 -1.15 -0.97
N LEU A 278 4.08 -0.61 0.24
CA LEU A 278 5.29 0.15 0.55
C LEU A 278 6.55 -0.72 0.49
N LEU A 279 6.44 -1.99 0.89
CA LEU A 279 7.54 -2.93 0.83
C LEU A 279 7.92 -3.26 -0.63
N LYS A 280 6.92 -3.48 -1.49
CA LYS A 280 7.15 -3.67 -2.94
C LYS A 280 7.71 -2.40 -3.60
N TRP A 281 7.26 -1.22 -3.18
CA TRP A 281 7.87 0.04 -3.63
C TRP A 281 9.35 0.13 -3.22
N SER A 282 9.69 -0.29 -1.98
CA SER A 282 11.08 -0.36 -1.53
C SER A 282 11.93 -1.24 -2.45
N ALA A 283 11.42 -2.41 -2.86
CA ALA A 283 12.14 -3.29 -3.78
C ALA A 283 12.38 -2.65 -5.15
N LEU A 284 11.40 -1.90 -5.70
CA LEU A 284 11.54 -1.20 -6.98
C LEU A 284 12.62 -0.12 -7.00
N ILE A 285 12.77 0.63 -5.90
CA ILE A 285 13.76 1.73 -5.83
C ILE A 285 15.09 1.31 -5.19
N ARG A 286 15.18 0.11 -4.60
CA ARG A 286 16.40 -0.40 -3.98
C ARG A 286 17.65 -0.32 -4.88
N PRO A 287 17.58 -0.62 -6.19
CA PRO A 287 18.75 -0.53 -7.07
C PRO A 287 19.38 0.86 -7.10
N LEU A 288 18.60 1.91 -6.87
CA LEU A 288 19.07 3.30 -6.87
C LEU A 288 20.00 3.60 -5.69
N MET A 289 19.88 2.84 -4.60
CA MET A 289 20.72 2.97 -3.42
C MET A 289 22.20 2.62 -3.71
N ALA A 290 22.50 1.95 -4.82
CA ALA A 290 23.87 1.71 -5.25
C ALA A 290 24.60 3.00 -5.66
N ASN A 291 23.89 4.07 -5.98
CA ASN A 291 24.46 5.38 -6.22
C ASN A 291 24.60 6.13 -4.87
N PRO A 292 25.82 6.44 -4.42
CA PRO A 292 26.04 7.13 -3.13
C PRO A 292 25.44 8.53 -3.03
N THR A 293 25.14 9.15 -4.16
CA THR A 293 24.51 10.48 -4.21
C THR A 293 22.98 10.44 -4.26
N PHE A 294 22.38 9.24 -4.30
CA PHE A 294 20.93 9.08 -4.36
C PHE A 294 20.29 9.33 -2.99
N ASP A 295 19.45 10.36 -2.91
CA ASP A 295 18.61 10.60 -1.74
C ASP A 295 17.22 10.00 -1.96
N ALA A 296 16.96 8.87 -1.32
CA ALA A 296 15.68 8.17 -1.40
C ALA A 296 14.52 9.03 -0.86
N THR A 297 14.76 9.87 0.15
CA THR A 297 13.71 10.69 0.76
C THR A 297 13.31 11.83 -0.15
N GLU A 298 14.28 12.48 -0.80
CA GLU A 298 14.01 13.50 -1.82
C GLU A 298 13.30 12.91 -3.04
N TYR A 299 13.75 11.73 -3.50
CA TYR A 299 13.13 11.03 -4.62
C TYR A 299 11.66 10.70 -4.34
N LEU A 300 11.35 10.15 -3.16
CA LEU A 300 10.00 9.77 -2.77
C LEU A 300 9.07 10.97 -2.56
N ARG A 301 9.60 12.13 -2.15
CA ARG A 301 8.82 13.37 -2.05
C ARG A 301 8.25 13.83 -3.39
N LYS A 302 8.88 13.49 -4.52
CA LYS A 302 8.34 13.80 -5.86
C LYS A 302 6.99 13.15 -6.11
N PHE A 303 6.72 11.99 -5.49
CA PHE A 303 5.44 11.28 -5.54
C PHE A 303 4.41 11.78 -4.51
N ARG A 304 4.74 12.83 -3.74
CA ARG A 304 3.84 13.38 -2.71
C ARG A 304 3.36 12.36 -1.68
N LEU A 305 4.15 11.33 -1.41
CA LEU A 305 3.85 10.36 -0.36
C LEU A 305 3.85 11.04 1.02
N SER A 306 3.08 10.47 1.96
CA SER A 306 3.11 10.92 3.36
C SER A 306 4.50 10.74 3.97
N ASN A 307 4.87 11.59 4.93
CA ASN A 307 6.15 11.46 5.64
C ASN A 307 6.30 10.06 6.29
N THR A 308 5.21 9.47 6.79
CA THR A 308 5.22 8.13 7.35
C THR A 308 5.59 7.08 6.29
N ALA A 309 5.01 7.16 5.08
CA ALA A 309 5.33 6.24 3.99
C ALA A 309 6.79 6.41 3.51
N ILE A 310 7.25 7.66 3.40
CA ILE A 310 8.65 7.96 3.03
C ILE A 310 9.62 7.35 4.06
N GLN A 311 9.36 7.58 5.35
CA GLN A 311 10.19 7.03 6.42
C GLN A 311 10.16 5.50 6.44
N PHE A 312 9.00 4.89 6.22
CA PHE A 312 8.89 3.43 6.12
C PHE A 312 9.79 2.88 5.02
N ILE A 313 9.70 3.41 3.80
CA ILE A 313 10.51 2.96 2.66
C ILE A 313 12.00 3.18 2.93
N TYR A 314 12.39 4.39 3.34
CA TYR A 314 13.79 4.73 3.62
C TYR A 314 14.40 3.83 4.69
N ARG A 315 13.71 3.65 5.82
CA ARG A 315 14.19 2.83 6.93
C ARG A 315 14.23 1.34 6.55
N THR A 316 13.23 0.86 5.81
CA THR A 316 13.23 -0.50 5.28
C THR A 316 14.46 -0.75 4.41
N LEU A 317 14.77 0.14 3.48
CA LEU A 317 15.99 0.06 2.65
C LEU A 317 17.26 0.07 3.52
N LYS A 318 17.40 1.06 4.40
CA LYS A 318 18.59 1.22 5.26
C LYS A 318 18.83 -0.01 6.12
N PHE A 319 17.82 -0.50 6.82
CA PHE A 319 18.00 -1.62 7.75
C PHE A 319 18.09 -2.97 7.04
N SER A 320 17.52 -3.13 5.83
CA SER A 320 17.76 -4.34 5.03
C SER A 320 19.22 -4.48 4.61
N GLU A 321 19.92 -3.39 4.28
CA GLU A 321 21.35 -3.44 3.97
C GLU A 321 22.19 -3.83 5.21
N ILE A 322 21.82 -3.38 6.41
CA ILE A 322 22.47 -3.81 7.65
C ILE A 322 22.29 -5.32 7.87
N VAL A 323 21.06 -5.85 7.66
CA VAL A 323 20.83 -7.30 7.76
C VAL A 323 21.70 -8.07 6.77
N LEU A 324 21.77 -7.61 5.53
CA LEU A 324 22.56 -8.25 4.48
C LEU A 324 24.06 -8.24 4.81
N SER A 325 24.59 -7.11 5.28
CA SER A 325 26.02 -6.99 5.63
C SER A 325 26.40 -7.85 6.84
N GLU A 326 25.58 -7.81 7.90
CA GLU A 326 25.84 -8.58 9.13
C GLU A 326 25.70 -10.10 8.94
N THR A 327 24.92 -10.54 7.96
CA THR A 327 24.69 -11.97 7.68
C THR A 327 25.54 -12.52 6.53
N HIS A 328 26.47 -11.74 5.99
CA HIS A 328 27.31 -12.14 4.84
C HIS A 328 28.41 -13.17 5.20
N SER A 329 28.88 -13.17 6.44
CA SER A 329 29.95 -14.08 6.89
C SER A 329 29.38 -15.32 7.60
N THR A 330 30.02 -16.46 7.41
CA THR A 330 29.76 -17.73 8.10
C THR A 330 29.92 -17.56 9.60
N GLY A 331 28.94 -17.05 10.27
CA GLY A 331 28.99 -16.86 11.70
C GLY A 331 28.24 -15.66 12.27
N GLY A 332 27.61 -14.88 11.41
CA GLY A 332 26.55 -13.90 11.60
C GLY A 332 26.63 -12.91 12.76
N GLY A 333 26.46 -11.62 12.45
CA GLY A 333 26.48 -10.51 13.40
C GLY A 333 25.38 -10.49 14.47
N PHE A 334 24.40 -11.39 14.40
CA PHE A 334 23.27 -11.46 15.36
C PHE A 334 23.39 -12.62 16.35
N LYS A 335 24.61 -12.92 16.82
CA LYS A 335 24.89 -14.01 17.78
C LYS A 335 24.50 -13.66 19.22
N GLU A 336 24.70 -12.43 19.62
CA GLU A 336 24.47 -11.96 20.98
C GLU A 336 23.08 -11.27 21.09
N ASP A 337 22.37 -11.51 22.18
CA ASP A 337 21.06 -10.89 22.43
C ASP A 337 21.14 -9.35 22.52
N THR A 338 22.28 -8.81 22.99
CA THR A 338 22.55 -7.36 22.99
C THR A 338 22.59 -6.77 21.59
N THR A 339 23.25 -7.44 20.64
CA THR A 339 23.30 -7.00 19.23
C THR A 339 21.91 -7.08 18.60
N VAL A 340 21.18 -8.16 18.86
CA VAL A 340 19.79 -8.35 18.38
C VAL A 340 18.89 -7.24 18.95
N TYR A 341 18.94 -7.00 20.27
CA TYR A 341 18.18 -5.94 20.91
C TYR A 341 18.43 -4.57 20.27
N ARG A 342 19.70 -4.17 20.15
CA ARG A 342 20.08 -2.87 19.57
C ARG A 342 19.63 -2.72 18.13
N PHE A 343 19.73 -3.78 17.34
CA PHE A 343 19.21 -3.76 15.98
C PHE A 343 17.70 -3.58 15.94
N ILE A 344 16.94 -4.34 16.74
CA ILE A 344 15.48 -4.23 16.86
C ILE A 344 15.08 -2.82 17.31
N HIS A 345 15.72 -2.30 18.34
CA HIS A 345 15.43 -0.98 18.89
C HIS A 345 15.69 0.14 17.86
N ARG A 346 16.79 0.06 17.10
CA ARG A 346 17.11 1.02 16.03
C ARG A 346 16.19 0.90 14.81
N SER A 347 15.81 -0.29 14.41
CA SER A 347 14.93 -0.52 13.25
C SER A 347 13.47 -0.18 13.56
N GLY A 348 13.03 -0.29 14.82
CA GLY A 348 11.69 0.09 15.24
C GLY A 348 10.58 -0.68 14.51
N ASN A 349 9.58 0.05 14.04
CA ASN A 349 8.43 -0.53 13.34
C ASN A 349 8.78 -1.15 11.97
N GLU A 350 9.91 -0.75 11.37
CA GLU A 350 10.36 -1.24 10.08
C GLU A 350 11.28 -2.48 10.18
N LEU A 351 11.43 -3.07 11.37
CA LEU A 351 12.20 -4.31 11.56
C LEU A 351 11.78 -5.39 10.57
N VAL A 352 10.49 -5.74 10.59
CA VAL A 352 9.98 -6.89 9.82
C VAL A 352 10.06 -6.64 8.32
N SER A 353 9.71 -5.44 7.87
CA SER A 353 9.86 -5.07 6.46
C SER A 353 11.31 -5.14 5.99
N SER A 354 12.26 -4.75 6.85
CA SER A 354 13.68 -4.82 6.54
C SER A 354 14.18 -6.27 6.44
N LEU A 355 13.70 -7.16 7.32
CA LEU A 355 14.01 -8.60 7.26
C LEU A 355 13.44 -9.23 5.99
N LEU A 356 12.18 -8.92 5.63
CA LEU A 356 11.53 -9.44 4.43
C LEU A 356 12.21 -8.97 3.15
N LEU A 357 12.60 -7.70 3.08
CA LEU A 357 13.34 -7.18 1.94
C LEU A 357 14.72 -7.82 1.81
N ALA A 358 15.46 -7.95 2.90
CA ALA A 358 16.76 -8.63 2.91
C ALA A 358 16.63 -10.10 2.48
N PHE A 359 15.57 -10.78 2.91
CA PHE A 359 15.28 -12.15 2.50
C PHE A 359 15.02 -12.24 0.99
N ALA A 360 14.19 -11.37 0.45
CA ALA A 360 13.92 -11.30 -0.98
C ALA A 360 15.19 -11.01 -1.80
N VAL A 361 16.10 -10.20 -1.29
CA VAL A 361 17.40 -9.92 -1.93
C VAL A 361 18.25 -11.19 -2.04
N ARG A 362 18.31 -11.99 -0.97
CA ARG A 362 19.04 -13.28 -1.01
C ARG A 362 18.45 -14.25 -2.03
N LEU A 363 17.10 -14.36 -2.04
CA LEU A 363 16.40 -15.23 -2.99
C LEU A 363 16.58 -14.76 -4.43
N GLY A 364 16.36 -13.47 -4.72
CA GLY A 364 16.47 -12.91 -6.06
C GLY A 364 17.87 -12.95 -6.64
N ASN A 365 18.89 -12.91 -5.79
CA ASN A 365 20.29 -13.12 -6.16
C ASN A 365 20.69 -14.61 -6.23
N GLN A 366 19.78 -15.54 -5.94
CA GLN A 366 20.04 -16.99 -5.87
C GLN A 366 21.17 -17.36 -4.88
N GLU A 367 21.28 -16.59 -3.78
CA GLU A 367 22.28 -16.84 -2.74
C GLU A 367 21.83 -17.97 -1.80
N ASP A 368 22.80 -18.68 -1.20
CA ASP A 368 22.48 -19.69 -0.19
C ASP A 368 21.87 -19.07 1.07
N ILE A 369 20.65 -19.48 1.41
CA ILE A 369 19.88 -19.00 2.56
C ILE A 369 20.02 -19.89 3.80
N LYS A 370 20.79 -20.98 3.73
CA LYS A 370 20.93 -21.96 4.82
C LYS A 370 21.37 -21.34 6.14
N TYR A 371 22.29 -20.40 6.09
CA TYR A 371 22.77 -19.69 7.29
C TYR A 371 22.01 -18.40 7.57
N PHE A 372 21.30 -17.89 6.58
CA PHE A 372 20.50 -16.68 6.69
C PHE A 372 19.20 -16.91 7.49
N ILE A 373 18.48 -18.00 7.20
CA ILE A 373 17.23 -18.36 7.88
C ILE A 373 17.36 -18.41 9.40
N PRO A 374 18.36 -19.09 9.99
CA PRO A 374 18.55 -19.10 11.44
C PRO A 374 18.75 -17.72 12.06
N SER A 375 19.44 -16.81 11.36
CA SER A 375 19.65 -15.44 11.82
C SER A 375 18.35 -14.64 11.83
N ILE A 376 17.53 -14.76 10.78
CA ILE A 376 16.21 -14.12 10.71
C ILE A 376 15.28 -14.65 11.79
N ASN A 377 15.21 -15.99 11.95
CA ASN A 377 14.39 -16.60 12.98
C ASN A 377 14.82 -16.18 14.39
N ARG A 378 16.12 -16.06 14.65
CA ARG A 378 16.62 -15.56 15.93
C ARG A 378 16.14 -14.14 16.24
N ILE A 379 16.22 -13.25 15.24
CA ILE A 379 15.74 -11.85 15.39
C ILE A 379 14.23 -11.84 15.63
N LEU A 380 13.46 -12.62 14.86
CA LEU A 380 12.01 -12.68 14.99
C LEU A 380 11.58 -13.30 16.33
N ASN A 381 12.22 -14.38 16.79
CA ASN A 381 11.96 -14.98 18.10
C ASN A 381 12.20 -13.95 19.21
N PHE A 382 13.35 -13.28 19.21
CA PHE A 382 13.66 -12.27 20.21
C PHE A 382 12.64 -11.11 20.17
N TYR A 383 12.27 -10.67 18.98
CA TYR A 383 11.29 -9.58 18.80
C TYR A 383 9.92 -9.96 19.36
N ILE A 384 9.42 -11.14 19.00
CA ILE A 384 8.07 -11.58 19.34
C ILE A 384 7.99 -12.04 20.82
N GLU A 385 9.00 -12.77 21.30
CA GLU A 385 8.96 -13.41 22.62
C GLU A 385 9.49 -12.54 23.75
N LYS A 386 10.46 -11.64 23.47
CA LYS A 386 11.07 -10.79 24.48
C LYS A 386 10.75 -9.31 24.31
N TYR A 387 10.99 -8.74 23.11
CA TYR A 387 10.87 -7.29 22.89
C TYR A 387 9.43 -6.79 22.95
N LEU A 388 8.51 -7.38 22.17
CA LEU A 388 7.12 -6.95 22.15
C LEU A 388 6.39 -7.09 23.50
N PRO A 389 6.55 -8.18 24.27
CA PRO A 389 6.00 -8.28 25.62
C PRO A 389 6.55 -7.20 26.57
N ALA A 390 7.85 -6.93 26.51
CA ALA A 390 8.48 -5.90 27.30
C ALA A 390 7.90 -4.50 27.00
N GLN A 391 7.67 -4.17 25.72
CA GLN A 391 7.07 -2.88 25.31
C GLN A 391 5.62 -2.71 25.80
N LYS A 392 4.89 -3.79 26.08
CA LYS A 392 3.52 -3.76 26.63
C LYS A 392 3.50 -3.64 28.15
N SER A 393 4.62 -3.89 28.82
CA SER A 393 4.75 -3.80 30.27
C SER A 393 5.25 -2.41 30.67
N PRO A 394 4.85 -1.87 31.83
CA PRO A 394 5.40 -0.60 32.34
C PRO A 394 6.93 -0.67 32.44
N ALA A 395 7.60 0.44 32.13
CA ALA A 395 9.04 0.55 32.35
C ALA A 395 9.37 0.42 33.85
N LEU A 396 10.46 -0.29 34.18
CA LEU A 396 10.91 -0.41 35.57
C LEU A 396 11.35 0.95 36.14
N LEU A 397 11.92 1.79 35.28
CA LEU A 397 12.39 3.12 35.68
C LEU A 397 11.89 4.15 34.65
N ASP A 398 11.27 5.21 35.16
CA ASP A 398 10.82 6.34 34.33
C ASP A 398 11.61 7.62 34.62
N GLY A 399 11.37 8.64 33.79
CA GLY A 399 12.03 9.92 33.96
C GLY A 399 11.74 10.62 35.29
N ASN A 400 10.59 10.37 35.89
CA ASN A 400 10.22 10.99 37.21
C ASN A 400 11.08 10.40 38.32
N VAL A 401 11.41 9.13 38.28
CA VAL A 401 12.31 8.49 39.26
C VAL A 401 13.71 9.10 39.16
N LEU A 402 14.24 9.29 37.94
CA LEU A 402 15.54 9.95 37.74
C LEU A 402 15.56 11.38 38.28
N ILE A 403 14.49 12.15 38.11
CA ILE A 403 14.38 13.51 38.64
C ILE A 403 14.24 13.49 40.17
N ARG A 404 13.31 12.70 40.71
CA ARG A 404 12.98 12.75 42.16
C ARG A 404 14.04 12.12 43.03
N LYS A 405 14.54 10.93 42.66
CA LYS A 405 15.46 10.13 43.46
C LYS A 405 16.93 10.53 43.22
N PHE A 406 17.31 10.66 41.96
CA PHE A 406 18.70 10.93 41.59
C PHE A 406 19.01 12.41 41.34
N LYS A 407 18.00 13.29 41.42
CA LYS A 407 18.12 14.75 41.25
C LYS A 407 18.73 15.14 39.89
N LEU A 408 18.52 14.30 38.88
CA LEU A 408 19.00 14.57 37.51
C LEU A 408 18.08 15.53 36.77
N THR A 409 18.64 16.39 35.95
CA THR A 409 17.89 17.22 35.00
C THR A 409 17.84 16.52 33.61
N PRO A 410 16.74 16.71 32.85
CA PRO A 410 16.64 16.19 31.50
C PRO A 410 17.85 16.60 30.65
N SER A 411 18.54 15.63 30.09
CA SER A 411 19.79 15.80 29.33
C SER A 411 20.04 14.56 28.44
N PRO A 412 20.97 14.59 27.49
CA PRO A 412 21.36 13.40 26.72
C PRO A 412 21.72 12.20 27.60
N ARG A 413 22.39 12.45 28.76
CA ARG A 413 22.72 11.41 29.75
C ARG A 413 21.47 10.78 30.38
N PHE A 414 20.44 11.58 30.62
CA PHE A 414 19.17 11.12 31.16
C PHE A 414 18.52 10.08 30.22
N ARG A 415 18.50 10.39 28.91
CA ARG A 415 18.02 9.48 27.88
C ARG A 415 18.85 8.20 27.81
N PHE A 416 20.18 8.32 27.82
CA PHE A 416 21.10 7.21 27.82
C PHE A 416 20.86 6.23 28.98
N ILE A 417 20.63 6.75 30.20
CA ILE A 417 20.36 5.92 31.38
C ILE A 417 19.06 5.14 31.19
N LEU A 418 17.98 5.80 30.73
CA LEU A 418 16.69 5.13 30.49
C LEU A 418 16.82 4.04 29.41
N GLU A 419 17.53 4.32 28.33
CA GLU A 419 17.77 3.36 27.24
C GLU A 419 18.57 2.15 27.72
N LYS A 420 19.59 2.36 28.56
CA LYS A 420 20.40 1.26 29.13
C LYS A 420 19.67 0.40 30.14
N VAL A 421 18.84 1.01 30.98
CA VAL A 421 17.97 0.30 31.92
C VAL A 421 16.94 -0.53 31.15
N GLU A 422 16.36 0.02 30.07
CA GLU A 422 15.40 -0.69 29.23
C GLU A 422 16.09 -1.84 28.45
N GLU A 423 17.30 -1.63 27.92
CA GLU A 423 18.12 -2.69 27.30
C GLU A 423 18.32 -3.85 28.29
N ALA A 424 18.74 -3.55 29.53
CA ALA A 424 18.98 -4.57 30.55
C ALA A 424 17.70 -5.31 30.96
N ARG A 425 16.56 -4.62 31.03
CA ARG A 425 15.24 -5.22 31.30
C ARG A 425 14.81 -6.20 30.22
N VAL A 426 14.88 -5.79 28.96
CA VAL A 426 14.49 -6.64 27.83
C VAL A 426 15.41 -7.85 27.67
N LEU A 427 16.69 -7.71 28.03
CA LEU A 427 17.67 -8.80 28.07
C LEU A 427 17.47 -9.75 29.26
N GLY A 428 16.60 -9.41 30.24
CA GLY A 428 16.41 -10.20 31.46
C GLY A 428 17.60 -10.12 32.44
N ILE A 429 18.41 -9.06 32.33
CA ILE A 429 19.53 -8.80 33.26
C ILE A 429 19.01 -8.19 34.56
N ILE A 430 17.94 -7.42 34.47
CA ILE A 430 17.21 -6.82 35.61
C ILE A 430 15.71 -7.11 35.47
N GLU A 431 15.07 -7.38 36.60
CA GLU A 431 13.62 -7.69 36.65
C GLU A 431 12.85 -6.81 37.66
N THR A 432 13.58 -6.15 38.55
CA THR A 432 12.98 -5.37 39.64
C THR A 432 13.34 -3.89 39.56
N LEU A 433 12.49 -3.04 40.21
CA LEU A 433 12.79 -1.61 40.33
C LEU A 433 14.11 -1.36 41.08
N GLU A 434 14.43 -2.15 42.12
CA GLU A 434 15.66 -2.01 42.89
C GLU A 434 16.91 -2.24 42.04
N GLU A 435 16.88 -3.28 41.17
CA GLU A 435 17.96 -3.56 40.22
C GLU A 435 18.09 -2.45 39.19
N ALA A 436 16.95 -1.93 38.68
CA ALA A 436 16.95 -0.81 37.74
C ALA A 436 17.54 0.47 38.35
N GLU A 437 17.23 0.76 39.62
CA GLU A 437 17.78 1.89 40.34
C GLU A 437 19.27 1.73 40.63
N LYS A 438 19.71 0.53 40.98
CA LYS A 438 21.16 0.21 41.15
C LYS A 438 21.92 0.45 39.87
N LEU A 439 21.44 -0.10 38.73
CA LEU A 439 22.04 0.10 37.42
C LEU A 439 22.09 1.57 37.03
N ALA A 440 21.00 2.32 37.27
CA ALA A 440 20.94 3.75 37.00
C ALA A 440 22.01 4.51 37.81
N SER A 441 22.21 4.16 39.12
CA SER A 441 23.23 4.75 39.98
C SER A 441 24.64 4.50 39.44
N GLU A 442 24.92 3.30 38.96
CA GLU A 442 26.22 2.94 38.36
C GLU A 442 26.43 3.74 37.06
N LEU A 443 25.45 3.86 36.22
CA LEU A 443 25.50 4.65 34.98
C LEU A 443 25.65 6.16 35.21
N ILE A 444 25.15 6.69 36.32
CA ILE A 444 25.32 8.09 36.72
C ILE A 444 26.77 8.39 37.09
N THR A 445 27.48 7.47 37.71
CA THR A 445 28.87 7.65 38.14
C THR A 445 29.92 7.30 37.07
N SER A 446 29.55 6.49 36.10
CA SER A 446 30.43 6.07 35.00
C SER A 446 30.66 7.17 33.95
N PRO A 447 31.82 7.26 33.30
CA PRO A 447 32.03 8.13 32.15
C PRO A 447 31.05 7.77 31.03
N MET A 448 30.50 8.76 30.33
CA MET A 448 29.68 8.54 29.15
C MET A 448 30.56 7.99 28.02
N GLU A 449 30.45 6.70 27.71
CA GLU A 449 30.93 6.22 26.42
C GLU A 449 29.87 6.66 25.36
N LEU A 450 30.22 7.70 24.62
CA LEU A 450 29.47 8.09 23.43
C LEU A 450 29.69 6.98 22.39
N SER A 451 28.77 5.99 22.33
CA SER A 451 28.73 5.07 21.21
C SER A 451 28.23 5.87 19.98
N GLU A 452 29.08 5.97 18.95
CA GLU A 452 28.82 6.51 17.64
C GLU A 452 27.64 5.83 16.92
#